data_a5f495557e0e02c11329d6ce08e9aff8
#
_entry.id   a5f495557e0e02c11329d6ce08e9aff8
#
_cell.length_a   1.000
_cell.length_b   1.000
_cell.length_c   1.000
_cell.angle_alpha   90.00
_cell.angle_beta   90.00
_cell.angle_gamma   90.00
#
_symmetry.space_group_name_H-M   'P 1'
#
loop_
_entity.id
_entity.type
_entity.pdbx_description
1 polymer ?
#
loop_
_entity_poly.entity_id
_entity_poly.type
_entity_poly.pdbx_seq_one_letter_code
_entity_poly.pdbx_strand_id
1 'polypeptide(L)'
;GYQSLYLNFNGNYNTANGAEALYSNSSGVYNVAMGAFALNKNRGSANTAIGYSALYTNTTTDELTAIGNRALEFNTTGTFNTATGANALNKNTTGRGNTATGYYTLTNSTIGNENTGSGFNALYTNTTGSYNSAFGYESMYSNNTGAYNTAIGHQSLYNCRTDSNIAIGH
;
A
#
# COMPACT_ATOMS: atom_id res chain seq x y z
N GLY A 1 19.64 0.71 -13.91
CA GLY A 1 20.10 1.90 -13.22
C GLY A 1 21.30 1.62 -12.32
N TYR A 2 21.85 2.66 -11.70
CA TYR A 2 22.96 2.51 -10.76
C TYR A 2 22.59 1.51 -9.67
N GLN A 3 23.41 0.44 -9.49
CA GLN A 3 23.22 -0.65 -8.52
C GLN A 3 21.83 -1.34 -8.52
N SER A 4 21.12 -1.35 -9.65
CA SER A 4 19.91 -2.19 -9.76
C SER A 4 20.27 -3.67 -9.72
N LEU A 5 19.51 -4.50 -8.96
CA LEU A 5 19.76 -5.92 -8.72
C LEU A 5 21.18 -6.22 -8.19
N TYR A 6 21.79 -5.30 -7.43
CA TYR A 6 23.20 -5.40 -7.05
C TYR A 6 23.51 -6.63 -6.19
N LEU A 7 22.66 -7.01 -5.25
CA LEU A 7 22.79 -8.19 -4.39
C LEU A 7 21.83 -9.33 -4.79
N ASN A 8 21.54 -9.47 -6.08
CA ASN A 8 20.68 -10.54 -6.58
C ASN A 8 21.50 -11.80 -6.83
N PHE A 9 21.60 -12.70 -5.87
CA PHE A 9 22.41 -13.91 -5.98
C PHE A 9 21.67 -15.10 -6.59
N ASN A 10 20.42 -15.34 -6.18
CA ASN A 10 19.61 -16.50 -6.58
C ASN A 10 18.23 -16.12 -7.13
N GLY A 11 17.90 -14.83 -7.19
CA GLY A 11 16.62 -14.37 -7.70
C GLY A 11 16.54 -14.43 -9.23
N ASN A 12 15.46 -15.03 -9.74
CA ASN A 12 15.23 -15.17 -11.18
C ASN A 12 13.98 -14.42 -11.63
N TYR A 13 13.89 -14.12 -12.92
CA TYR A 13 12.73 -13.49 -13.55
C TYR A 13 12.34 -12.15 -12.94
N ASN A 14 13.32 -11.37 -12.49
CA ASN A 14 13.09 -10.03 -11.93
C ASN A 14 13.37 -8.95 -12.98
N THR A 15 12.55 -7.90 -12.98
CA THR A 15 12.75 -6.69 -13.78
C THR A 15 13.06 -5.52 -12.86
N ALA A 16 14.20 -4.84 -13.05
CA ALA A 16 14.59 -3.67 -12.26
C ALA A 16 15.07 -2.53 -13.16
N ASN A 17 14.39 -1.39 -13.09
CA ASN A 17 14.72 -0.17 -13.80
C ASN A 17 14.68 1.04 -12.85
N GLY A 18 15.82 1.56 -12.50
CA GLY A 18 15.99 2.69 -11.57
C GLY A 18 17.22 2.52 -10.69
N ALA A 19 17.72 3.62 -10.12
CA ALA A 19 18.83 3.55 -9.16
C ALA A 19 18.40 2.73 -7.94
N GLU A 20 19.21 1.74 -7.56
CA GLU A 20 18.98 0.85 -6.44
C GLU A 20 17.62 0.09 -6.44
N ALA A 21 16.99 -0.05 -7.61
CA ALA A 21 15.80 -0.89 -7.74
C ALA A 21 16.18 -2.37 -7.49
N LEU A 22 15.42 -3.06 -6.61
CA LEU A 22 15.71 -4.44 -6.18
C LEU A 22 17.15 -4.64 -5.67
N TYR A 23 17.72 -3.63 -5.00
CA TYR A 23 19.13 -3.65 -4.58
C TYR A 23 19.50 -4.89 -3.75
N SER A 24 18.71 -5.23 -2.73
CA SER A 24 19.00 -6.33 -1.77
C SER A 24 18.24 -7.62 -2.07
N ASN A 25 17.80 -7.85 -3.31
CA ASN A 25 17.01 -9.03 -3.66
C ASN A 25 17.91 -10.28 -3.78
N SER A 26 18.17 -10.96 -2.67
CA SER A 26 19.05 -12.11 -2.69
C SER A 26 18.44 -13.40 -3.28
N SER A 27 17.10 -13.56 -3.21
CA SER A 27 16.41 -14.80 -3.59
C SER A 27 15.01 -14.62 -4.17
N GLY A 28 14.41 -13.43 -4.07
CA GLY A 28 13.05 -13.16 -4.57
C GLY A 28 12.95 -13.32 -6.09
N VAL A 29 11.85 -13.90 -6.56
CA VAL A 29 11.60 -14.18 -7.98
C VAL A 29 10.33 -13.47 -8.47
N TYR A 30 10.23 -13.25 -9.79
CA TYR A 30 9.06 -12.64 -10.44
C TYR A 30 8.71 -11.23 -9.94
N ASN A 31 9.69 -10.44 -9.52
CA ASN A 31 9.44 -9.07 -9.08
C ASN A 31 9.62 -8.07 -10.22
N VAL A 32 8.79 -7.02 -10.23
CA VAL A 32 8.91 -5.87 -11.12
C VAL A 32 9.17 -4.62 -10.28
N ALA A 33 10.31 -3.97 -10.46
CA ALA A 33 10.67 -2.73 -9.78
C ALA A 33 11.04 -1.65 -10.81
N MET A 34 10.26 -0.60 -10.90
CA MET A 34 10.48 0.53 -11.80
C MET A 34 10.47 1.85 -11.02
N GLY A 35 11.61 2.48 -10.90
CA GLY A 35 11.82 3.71 -10.14
C GLY A 35 12.99 3.60 -9.16
N ALA A 36 13.59 4.75 -8.78
CA ALA A 36 14.66 4.73 -7.81
C ALA A 36 14.17 4.20 -6.46
N PHE A 37 14.93 3.30 -5.86
CA PHE A 37 14.66 2.61 -4.60
C PHE A 37 13.39 1.73 -4.56
N ALA A 38 12.75 1.44 -5.69
CA ALA A 38 11.62 0.51 -5.74
C ALA A 38 12.09 -0.90 -5.30
N LEU A 39 11.36 -1.54 -4.35
CA LEU A 39 11.70 -2.86 -3.77
C LEU A 39 13.16 -2.97 -3.28
N ASN A 40 13.74 -1.87 -2.77
CA ASN A 40 15.17 -1.82 -2.43
C ASN A 40 15.61 -2.93 -1.47
N LYS A 41 14.84 -3.23 -0.41
CA LYS A 41 15.16 -4.24 0.62
C LYS A 41 14.47 -5.59 0.41
N ASN A 42 13.88 -5.81 -0.75
CA ASN A 42 13.04 -6.98 -1.02
C ASN A 42 13.84 -8.30 -1.06
N ARG A 43 13.21 -9.35 -0.56
CA ARG A 43 13.58 -10.76 -0.75
C ARG A 43 12.36 -11.63 -1.04
N GLY A 44 11.16 -11.05 -1.01
CA GLY A 44 9.90 -11.68 -1.37
C GLY A 44 9.75 -11.83 -2.88
N SER A 45 8.71 -12.51 -3.30
CA SER A 45 8.44 -12.85 -4.69
C SER A 45 7.11 -12.28 -5.19
N ALA A 46 6.96 -12.21 -6.51
CA ALA A 46 5.73 -11.78 -7.18
C ALA A 46 5.24 -10.38 -6.75
N ASN A 47 6.16 -9.47 -6.44
CA ASN A 47 5.84 -8.10 -6.09
C ASN A 47 5.97 -7.16 -7.29
N THR A 48 5.04 -6.22 -7.43
CA THR A 48 5.10 -5.14 -8.43
C THR A 48 5.23 -3.80 -7.73
N ALA A 49 6.33 -3.08 -7.96
CA ALA A 49 6.57 -1.75 -7.43
C ALA A 49 6.97 -0.78 -8.55
N ILE A 50 6.15 0.22 -8.79
CA ILE A 50 6.37 1.26 -9.79
C ILE A 50 6.28 2.64 -9.14
N GLY A 51 7.40 3.33 -9.05
CA GLY A 51 7.51 4.66 -8.43
C GLY A 51 8.71 4.77 -7.49
N TYR A 52 9.08 6.01 -7.16
CA TYR A 52 10.14 6.29 -6.20
C TYR A 52 9.80 5.68 -4.84
N SER A 53 10.69 4.87 -4.27
CA SER A 53 10.54 4.18 -2.97
C SER A 53 9.25 3.34 -2.80
N ALA A 54 8.61 2.91 -3.89
CA ALA A 54 7.49 1.98 -3.80
C ALA A 54 7.97 0.65 -3.19
N LEU A 55 7.29 0.14 -2.14
CA LEU A 55 7.65 -1.08 -1.38
C LEU A 55 9.11 -1.06 -0.87
N TYR A 56 9.63 0.10 -0.48
CA TYR A 56 11.04 0.24 -0.08
C TYR A 56 11.47 -0.72 1.03
N THR A 57 10.67 -0.86 2.11
CA THR A 57 11.02 -1.67 3.29
C THR A 57 10.54 -3.11 3.22
N ASN A 58 9.89 -3.53 2.14
CA ASN A 58 9.42 -4.91 2.02
C ASN A 58 10.60 -5.88 2.12
N THR A 59 10.55 -6.83 3.06
CA THR A 59 11.67 -7.76 3.25
C THR A 59 11.38 -9.15 2.71
N THR A 60 10.25 -9.74 3.08
CA THR A 60 9.98 -11.17 2.79
C THR A 60 8.57 -11.45 2.30
N THR A 61 7.73 -10.41 2.12
CA THR A 61 6.34 -10.62 1.72
C THR A 61 6.18 -10.69 0.21
N ASP A 62 5.22 -11.49 -0.20
CA ASP A 62 4.90 -11.80 -1.58
C ASP A 62 3.59 -11.13 -2.01
N GLU A 63 3.37 -11.11 -3.34
CA GLU A 63 2.08 -10.78 -3.97
C GLU A 63 1.56 -9.37 -3.63
N LEU A 64 2.45 -8.40 -3.58
CA LEU A 64 2.12 -7.00 -3.36
C LEU A 64 2.11 -6.20 -4.67
N THR A 65 1.19 -5.25 -4.77
CA THR A 65 1.17 -4.27 -5.88
C THR A 65 1.24 -2.85 -5.31
N ALA A 66 2.27 -2.11 -5.68
CA ALA A 66 2.47 -0.72 -5.30
C ALA A 66 2.82 0.14 -6.51
N ILE A 67 1.92 1.01 -6.92
CA ILE A 67 2.09 1.90 -8.08
C ILE A 67 1.91 3.34 -7.62
N GLY A 68 2.98 4.11 -7.59
CA GLY A 68 3.00 5.50 -7.17
C GLY A 68 4.21 5.84 -6.30
N ASN A 69 4.50 7.13 -6.19
CA ASN A 69 5.56 7.64 -5.30
C ASN A 69 5.26 7.22 -3.87
N ARG A 70 6.16 6.48 -3.23
CA ARG A 70 6.05 5.97 -1.84
C ARG A 70 4.81 5.12 -1.54
N ALA A 71 4.21 4.48 -2.53
CA ALA A 71 3.14 3.52 -2.30
C ALA A 71 3.68 2.33 -1.49
N LEU A 72 3.00 1.93 -0.39
CA LEU A 72 3.43 0.84 0.51
C LEU A 72 4.89 0.96 0.99
N GLU A 73 5.43 2.17 1.12
CA GLU A 73 6.86 2.39 1.42
C GLU A 73 7.32 1.63 2.67
N PHE A 74 6.51 1.63 3.74
CA PHE A 74 6.87 1.07 5.03
C PHE A 74 6.29 -0.33 5.30
N ASN A 75 5.79 -1.03 4.27
CA ASN A 75 5.29 -2.39 4.43
C ASN A 75 6.43 -3.32 4.88
N THR A 76 6.22 -4.06 5.95
CA THR A 76 7.21 -5.02 6.48
C THR A 76 6.79 -6.47 6.30
N THR A 77 5.62 -6.83 6.81
CA THR A 77 5.07 -8.20 6.76
C THR A 77 3.60 -8.27 6.31
N GLY A 78 3.01 -7.14 5.92
CA GLY A 78 1.65 -7.12 5.37
C GLY A 78 1.59 -7.77 3.99
N THR A 79 0.64 -8.67 3.77
CA THR A 79 0.46 -9.45 2.54
C THR A 79 -0.81 -9.05 1.79
N PHE A 80 -0.87 -9.36 0.49
CA PHE A 80 -2.06 -9.18 -0.35
C PHE A 80 -2.57 -7.73 -0.42
N ASN A 81 -1.69 -6.75 -0.29
CA ASN A 81 -2.05 -5.33 -0.38
C ASN A 81 -1.87 -4.80 -1.81
N THR A 82 -2.83 -3.99 -2.25
CA THR A 82 -2.77 -3.25 -3.51
C THR A 82 -2.84 -1.76 -3.23
N ALA A 83 -1.82 -1.01 -3.62
CA ALA A 83 -1.74 0.43 -3.48
C ALA A 83 -1.47 1.10 -4.83
N THR A 84 -2.39 1.92 -5.31
CA THR A 84 -2.25 2.67 -6.56
C THR A 84 -2.48 4.16 -6.29
N GLY A 85 -1.44 4.94 -6.35
CA GLY A 85 -1.44 6.38 -6.08
C GLY A 85 -0.28 6.80 -5.17
N ALA A 86 0.11 8.07 -5.25
CA ALA A 86 1.19 8.56 -4.39
C ALA A 86 0.77 8.51 -2.90
N ASN A 87 1.64 7.95 -2.07
CA ASN A 87 1.45 7.69 -0.64
C ASN A 87 0.24 6.78 -0.29
N ALA A 88 -0.31 6.04 -1.24
CA ALA A 88 -1.32 5.04 -0.93
C ALA A 88 -0.73 3.95 -0.02
N LEU A 89 -1.41 3.62 1.11
CA LEU A 89 -0.95 2.65 2.12
C LEU A 89 0.50 2.90 2.61
N ASN A 90 0.97 4.14 2.56
CA ASN A 90 2.39 4.45 2.83
C ASN A 90 2.90 3.87 4.15
N LYS A 91 2.16 4.01 5.25
CA LYS A 91 2.56 3.59 6.60
C LYS A 91 2.12 2.16 6.97
N ASN A 92 1.59 1.39 6.03
CA ASN A 92 1.23 0.01 6.34
C ASN A 92 2.47 -0.76 6.79
N THR A 93 2.38 -1.45 7.89
CA THR A 93 3.47 -2.31 8.40
C THR A 93 3.13 -3.78 8.31
N THR A 94 2.01 -4.18 8.90
CA THR A 94 1.58 -5.58 9.00
C THR A 94 0.15 -5.82 8.51
N GLY A 95 -0.60 -4.77 8.16
CA GLY A 95 -1.96 -4.87 7.63
C GLY A 95 -1.99 -5.66 6.32
N ARG A 96 -3.02 -6.48 6.14
CA ARG A 96 -3.17 -7.37 4.98
C ARG A 96 -4.48 -7.16 4.24
N GLY A 97 -4.52 -7.56 2.97
CA GLY A 97 -5.73 -7.56 2.16
C GLY A 97 -6.32 -6.17 1.90
N ASN A 98 -5.53 -5.11 2.04
CA ASN A 98 -6.01 -3.75 1.82
C ASN A 98 -5.89 -3.34 0.35
N THR A 99 -6.90 -2.65 -0.16
CA THR A 99 -6.89 -2.03 -1.49
C THR A 99 -7.01 -0.52 -1.36
N ALA A 100 -6.01 0.21 -1.81
CA ALA A 100 -5.98 1.67 -1.80
C ALA A 100 -5.76 2.22 -3.20
N THR A 101 -6.72 2.98 -3.72
CA THR A 101 -6.62 3.63 -5.02
C THR A 101 -6.87 5.13 -4.90
N GLY A 102 -5.84 5.92 -5.13
CA GLY A 102 -5.89 7.38 -5.04
C GLY A 102 -4.76 7.97 -4.21
N TYR A 103 -4.61 9.29 -4.30
CA TYR A 103 -3.61 10.06 -3.57
C TYR A 103 -3.92 10.07 -2.07
N TYR A 104 -2.93 9.69 -1.24
CA TYR A 104 -3.03 9.57 0.22
C TYR A 104 -4.15 8.64 0.74
N THR A 105 -4.66 7.72 -0.07
CA THR A 105 -5.67 6.74 0.37
C THR A 105 -5.05 5.77 1.37
N LEU A 106 -5.71 5.55 2.53
CA LEU A 106 -5.23 4.66 3.60
C LEU A 106 -3.80 4.95 4.07
N THR A 107 -3.31 6.17 3.90
CA THR A 107 -1.90 6.53 4.14
C THR A 107 -1.43 6.19 5.55
N ASN A 108 -2.26 6.38 6.55
CA ASN A 108 -1.91 6.17 7.97
C ASN A 108 -2.28 4.77 8.49
N SER A 109 -2.82 3.89 7.65
CA SER A 109 -3.12 2.50 8.05
C SER A 109 -1.82 1.79 8.39
N THR A 110 -1.74 1.25 9.60
CA THR A 110 -0.53 0.53 10.07
C THR A 110 -0.73 -0.96 10.15
N ILE A 111 -1.82 -1.40 10.79
CA ILE A 111 -2.14 -2.81 11.05
C ILE A 111 -3.58 -3.18 10.63
N GLY A 112 -4.38 -2.21 10.13
CA GLY A 112 -5.74 -2.46 9.65
C GLY A 112 -5.77 -3.45 8.50
N ASN A 113 -6.77 -4.34 8.50
CA ASN A 113 -6.91 -5.40 7.52
C ASN A 113 -8.17 -5.24 6.67
N GLU A 114 -8.12 -5.73 5.44
CA GLU A 114 -9.27 -5.90 4.57
C GLU A 114 -10.07 -4.60 4.38
N ASN A 115 -9.36 -3.47 4.28
CA ASN A 115 -9.98 -2.19 3.97
C ASN A 115 -9.90 -1.91 2.46
N THR A 116 -10.95 -1.34 1.91
CA THR A 116 -10.97 -0.82 0.54
C THR A 116 -11.18 0.69 0.56
N GLY A 117 -10.21 1.43 0.07
CA GLY A 117 -10.29 2.88 -0.10
C GLY A 117 -10.13 3.26 -1.58
N SER A 118 -11.01 4.09 -2.10
CA SER A 118 -10.90 4.64 -3.46
C SER A 118 -11.29 6.11 -3.49
N GLY A 119 -10.33 6.98 -3.73
CA GLY A 119 -10.51 8.43 -3.78
C GLY A 119 -9.37 9.18 -3.11
N PHE A 120 -9.31 10.49 -3.33
CA PHE A 120 -8.36 11.37 -2.64
C PHE A 120 -8.65 11.36 -1.14
N ASN A 121 -7.65 11.06 -0.30
CA ASN A 121 -7.73 10.97 1.15
C ASN A 121 -8.83 10.02 1.71
N ALA A 122 -9.31 9.05 0.96
CA ALA A 122 -10.24 8.07 1.50
C ALA A 122 -9.55 7.25 2.61
N LEU A 123 -10.21 7.11 3.78
CA LEU A 123 -9.65 6.43 4.97
C LEU A 123 -8.29 6.98 5.43
N TYR A 124 -8.05 8.28 5.27
CA TYR A 124 -6.75 8.89 5.50
C TYR A 124 -6.18 8.64 6.90
N THR A 125 -6.99 8.78 7.97
CA THR A 125 -6.53 8.60 9.36
C THR A 125 -6.73 7.19 9.89
N ASN A 126 -7.24 6.26 9.08
CA ASN A 126 -7.45 4.88 9.54
C ASN A 126 -6.11 4.27 9.96
N THR A 127 -5.93 3.96 11.23
CA THR A 127 -4.68 3.35 11.73
C THR A 127 -4.81 1.86 11.94
N THR A 128 -5.85 1.43 12.62
CA THR A 128 -6.07 0.02 13.02
C THR A 128 -7.44 -0.52 12.61
N GLY A 129 -8.36 0.35 12.15
CA GLY A 129 -9.69 -0.08 11.70
C GLY A 129 -9.61 -1.08 10.55
N SER A 130 -10.51 -2.06 10.55
CA SER A 130 -10.52 -3.15 9.58
C SER A 130 -11.89 -3.31 8.94
N TYR A 131 -11.96 -3.96 7.77
CA TYR A 131 -13.20 -4.26 7.08
C TYR A 131 -14.00 -3.01 6.68
N ASN A 132 -13.34 -1.91 6.39
CA ASN A 132 -13.98 -0.67 5.95
C ASN A 132 -13.96 -0.53 4.43
N SER A 133 -15.05 -0.02 3.85
CA SER A 133 -15.16 0.27 2.42
C SER A 133 -15.50 1.74 2.20
N ALA A 134 -14.57 2.50 1.64
CA ALA A 134 -14.70 3.95 1.43
C ALA A 134 -14.48 4.33 -0.04
N PHE A 135 -15.48 4.91 -0.67
CA PHE A 135 -15.44 5.33 -2.07
C PHE A 135 -15.84 6.80 -2.18
N GLY A 136 -14.91 7.66 -2.59
CA GLY A 136 -15.12 9.09 -2.81
C GLY A 136 -14.05 9.95 -2.16
N TYR A 137 -14.06 11.24 -2.54
CA TYR A 137 -13.17 12.26 -1.95
C TYR A 137 -13.40 12.35 -0.45
N GLU A 138 -12.36 12.16 0.36
CA GLU A 138 -12.36 12.20 1.83
C GLU A 138 -13.44 11.33 2.50
N SER A 139 -13.88 10.27 1.84
CA SER A 139 -14.80 9.30 2.44
C SER A 139 -14.12 8.61 3.62
N MET A 140 -14.76 8.58 4.79
CA MET A 140 -14.20 8.09 6.07
C MET A 140 -12.85 8.73 6.45
N TYR A 141 -12.64 10.00 6.15
CA TYR A 141 -11.36 10.68 6.39
C TYR A 141 -10.82 10.50 7.82
N SER A 142 -11.67 10.68 8.82
CA SER A 142 -11.33 10.65 10.24
C SER A 142 -11.65 9.31 10.95
N ASN A 143 -11.83 8.22 10.20
CA ASN A 143 -12.01 6.90 10.80
C ASN A 143 -10.64 6.39 11.29
N ASN A 144 -10.41 6.42 12.58
CA ASN A 144 -9.12 5.99 13.14
C ASN A 144 -9.08 4.49 13.47
N THR A 145 -10.10 3.99 14.15
CA THR A 145 -10.17 2.61 14.66
C THR A 145 -11.48 1.89 14.31
N GLY A 146 -12.50 2.61 13.81
CA GLY A 146 -13.80 2.02 13.48
C GLY A 146 -13.69 0.92 12.42
N ALA A 147 -14.49 -0.13 12.57
CA ALA A 147 -14.49 -1.29 11.71
C ALA A 147 -15.88 -1.55 11.10
N TYR A 148 -15.92 -2.33 10.00
CA TYR A 148 -17.16 -2.73 9.33
C TYR A 148 -18.00 -1.55 8.83
N ASN A 149 -17.38 -0.45 8.42
CA ASN A 149 -18.08 0.71 7.90
C ASN A 149 -18.08 0.74 6.37
N THR A 150 -19.19 1.20 5.79
CA THR A 150 -19.30 1.42 4.34
C THR A 150 -19.69 2.87 4.08
N ALA A 151 -18.89 3.59 3.31
CA ALA A 151 -19.12 4.97 2.94
C ALA A 151 -18.96 5.17 1.43
N ILE A 152 -19.97 5.68 0.76
CA ILE A 152 -19.95 5.96 -0.67
C ILE A 152 -20.41 7.41 -0.91
N GLY A 153 -19.52 8.23 -1.45
CA GLY A 153 -19.79 9.62 -1.78
C GLY A 153 -18.75 10.58 -1.22
N HIS A 154 -18.83 11.83 -1.65
CA HIS A 154 -17.96 12.91 -1.19
C HIS A 154 -18.15 13.12 0.32
N GLN A 155 -17.07 13.01 1.11
CA GLN A 155 -17.07 13.16 2.57
C GLN A 155 -18.07 12.29 3.35
N SER A 156 -18.59 11.22 2.74
CA SER A 156 -19.48 10.28 3.42
C SER A 156 -18.79 9.65 4.63
N LEU A 157 -19.43 9.62 5.79
CA LEU A 157 -18.86 9.19 7.08
C LEU A 157 -17.53 9.89 7.44
N TYR A 158 -17.36 11.16 7.07
CA TYR A 158 -16.11 11.91 7.25
C TYR A 158 -15.50 11.78 8.67
N ASN A 159 -16.31 11.90 9.72
CA ASN A 159 -15.90 11.84 11.13
C ASN A 159 -16.33 10.54 11.83
N CYS A 160 -16.49 9.44 11.13
CA CYS A 160 -16.88 8.17 11.72
C CYS A 160 -15.72 7.60 12.59
N ARG A 161 -16.07 7.20 13.81
CA ARG A 161 -15.11 6.56 14.75
C ARG A 161 -15.68 5.32 15.41
N THR A 162 -16.85 4.88 14.95
CA THR A 162 -17.60 3.73 15.48
C THR A 162 -17.72 2.65 14.42
N ASP A 163 -18.24 1.50 14.78
CA ASP A 163 -18.33 0.33 13.94
C ASP A 163 -19.69 0.21 13.25
N SER A 164 -19.74 -0.54 12.15
CA SER A 164 -20.97 -1.04 11.53
C SER A 164 -21.92 0.05 11.01
N ASN A 165 -21.37 1.12 10.44
CA ASN A 165 -22.14 2.18 9.84
C ASN A 165 -22.16 2.06 8.31
N ILE A 166 -23.30 2.44 7.71
CA ILE A 166 -23.44 2.54 6.26
C ILE A 166 -23.95 3.94 5.92
N ALA A 167 -23.27 4.66 5.03
CA ALA A 167 -23.72 5.92 4.48
C ALA A 167 -23.44 5.99 2.98
N ILE A 168 -24.43 6.40 2.23
CA ILE A 168 -24.38 6.64 0.78
C ILE A 168 -24.89 8.05 0.52
N GLY A 169 -24.05 8.88 -0.07
CA GLY A 169 -24.36 10.29 -0.34
C GLY A 169 -23.24 11.22 0.09
N HIS A 170 -23.58 12.49 0.18
CA HIS A 170 -22.66 13.57 0.55
C HIS A 170 -22.59 13.71 2.06
#